data_1fc861e63f6e5c40cdf0e1ea91985cf2
#
_entry.id   1fc861e63f6e5c40cdf0e1ea91985cf2
#
_cell.length_a   1.000
_cell.length_b   1.000
_cell.length_c   1.000
_cell.angle_alpha   90.00
_cell.angle_beta   90.00
_cell.angle_gamma   90.00
#
_symmetry.space_group_name_H-M   'P 1'
#
loop_
_entity.id
_entity.type
_entity.pdbx_description
1 polymer ?
#
loop_
_entity_poly.entity_id
_entity_poly.type
_entity_poly.pdbx_seq_one_letter_code
_entity_poly.pdbx_strand_id
1 'polypeptide(L)'
;MFKHRFVLALVSILALVGLLAAACGDSEQSSPTTPAAPAAEPAPAPEPAPAPPEAPETAPAPPEPAPASPEPPEDEPPPGTAAPDEPAGGTEAETPAEDSATGEPEAESAEALSFPVTISSDGGTWTLESQPQRIVSLSPTATEILFAIGAGPHVVAVDNWSTYPPEAPTTDLSGFDPNIEAITAYEPDLVVISNDSNELVGGLTALDIPVLISPSPFDIEGGYASVETLGLATGYASEAAEVSGWMRSEIAAALADAPVVPIRIYHELDDTHFSVSSNSFLGAVYAALGTENIADEADADGYGYPQLTEEYIIEADPELIIITDLLAYSAEDVAARPGWETVTAVRDGNILVVNADIASRWGPRLPQFVTAIVEALAAIAAAP
;
A
#
# COMPACT_ATOMS: atom_id res chain seq x y z
N MET A 1 2.70 5.59 21.19
CA MET A 1 4.14 5.38 21.37
C MET A 1 4.64 4.09 20.73
N PHE A 2 3.82 3.08 20.53
CA PHE A 2 4.20 1.81 19.87
C PHE A 2 4.18 1.88 18.33
N LYS A 3 3.30 2.68 17.71
CA LYS A 3 3.18 2.83 16.24
C LYS A 3 4.46 3.33 15.54
N HIS A 4 5.26 4.15 16.21
CA HIS A 4 6.48 4.74 15.63
C HIS A 4 7.65 3.75 15.46
N ARG A 5 7.69 2.67 16.23
CA ARG A 5 8.80 1.70 16.14
C ARG A 5 8.67 0.76 14.93
N PHE A 6 7.45 0.55 14.46
CA PHE A 6 7.17 -0.37 13.36
C PHE A 6 7.43 0.26 11.99
N VAL A 7 7.04 1.53 11.82
CA VAL A 7 7.36 2.29 10.59
C VAL A 7 8.87 2.37 10.37
N LEU A 8 9.64 2.52 11.45
CA LEU A 8 11.12 2.51 11.39
C LEU A 8 11.69 1.14 11.00
N ALA A 9 11.03 0.04 11.34
CA ALA A 9 11.49 -1.30 10.95
C ALA A 9 11.25 -1.57 9.45
N LEU A 10 10.08 -1.19 8.92
CA LEU A 10 9.77 -1.34 7.50
C LEU A 10 10.66 -0.45 6.61
N VAL A 11 10.89 0.79 7.04
CA VAL A 11 11.80 1.74 6.40
C VAL A 11 13.24 1.23 6.41
N SER A 12 13.66 0.56 7.49
CA SER A 12 15.02 -0.01 7.58
C SER A 12 15.23 -1.18 6.61
N ILE A 13 14.21 -1.98 6.34
CA ILE A 13 14.28 -3.11 5.42
C ILE A 13 14.41 -2.61 3.97
N LEU A 14 13.61 -1.63 3.55
CA LEU A 14 13.73 -1.05 2.20
C LEU A 14 15.02 -0.24 2.01
N ALA A 15 15.51 0.47 3.03
CA ALA A 15 16.76 1.22 2.94
C ALA A 15 18.01 0.31 2.85
N LEU A 16 17.96 -0.91 3.42
CA LEU A 16 19.07 -1.84 3.36
C LEU A 16 19.25 -2.43 1.95
N VAL A 17 18.15 -2.66 1.23
CA VAL A 17 18.19 -3.17 -0.16
C VAL A 17 18.73 -2.12 -1.14
N GLY A 18 18.42 -0.83 -0.93
CA GLY A 18 18.93 0.25 -1.78
C GLY A 18 20.44 0.51 -1.65
N LEU A 19 21.09 0.12 -0.54
CA LEU A 19 22.52 0.40 -0.33
C LEU A 19 23.44 -0.65 -0.99
N LEU A 20 22.94 -1.82 -1.34
CA LEU A 20 23.75 -2.90 -1.97
C LEU A 20 23.86 -2.80 -3.50
N ALA A 21 23.01 -2.02 -4.17
CA ALA A 21 23.04 -1.87 -5.64
C ALA A 21 24.08 -0.87 -6.17
N ALA A 22 24.77 -0.11 -5.31
CA ALA A 22 25.72 0.95 -5.74
C ALA A 22 27.19 0.53 -5.83
N ALA A 23 27.54 -0.76 -5.71
CA ALA A 23 28.93 -1.24 -5.61
C ALA A 23 29.41 -2.17 -6.73
N CYS A 24 28.93 -2.04 -7.96
CA CYS A 24 29.53 -2.72 -9.13
C CYS A 24 29.74 -1.75 -10.28
N GLY A 25 30.87 -1.09 -10.29
CA GLY A 25 31.41 -0.28 -11.40
C GLY A 25 32.79 -0.78 -11.79
N ASP A 26 32.87 -1.31 -12.97
CA ASP A 26 33.97 -1.88 -13.74
C ASP A 26 35.20 -0.96 -13.86
N SER A 27 36.39 -1.52 -13.80
CA SER A 27 37.57 -0.98 -14.50
C SER A 27 38.64 -2.03 -14.65
N GLU A 28 38.85 -2.42 -15.86
CA GLU A 28 40.02 -3.16 -16.33
C GLU A 28 41.34 -2.35 -16.26
N GLN A 29 42.41 -3.12 -16.07
CA GLN A 29 43.72 -3.00 -16.71
C GLN A 29 44.91 -2.44 -15.94
N SER A 30 45.90 -3.31 -15.94
CA SER A 30 47.36 -3.11 -15.96
C SER A 30 48.15 -3.38 -14.69
N SER A 31 48.75 -4.55 -14.68
CA SER A 31 49.93 -4.86 -13.84
C SER A 31 51.14 -3.99 -14.24
N PRO A 32 52.00 -3.61 -13.31
CA PRO A 32 53.34 -4.18 -13.30
C PRO A 32 53.91 -4.56 -11.92
N THR A 33 54.82 -5.44 -11.99
CA THR A 33 55.72 -6.15 -11.10
C THR A 33 56.40 -5.31 -9.99
N THR A 34 56.27 -5.75 -8.73
CA THR A 34 57.24 -5.93 -7.60
C THR A 34 58.23 -4.83 -7.21
N PRO A 35 58.56 -4.62 -5.92
CA PRO A 35 59.23 -5.61 -5.06
C PRO A 35 58.69 -5.73 -3.61
N ALA A 36 59.07 -6.84 -2.96
CA ALA A 36 58.71 -7.23 -1.62
C ALA A 36 59.12 -6.21 -0.54
N ALA A 37 58.24 -5.93 0.40
CA ALA A 37 58.53 -5.22 1.64
C ALA A 37 58.42 -6.17 2.84
N PRO A 38 59.14 -5.89 3.94
CA PRO A 38 59.39 -6.83 5.02
C PRO A 38 58.16 -7.09 5.92
N ALA A 39 58.19 -8.24 6.58
CA ALA A 39 57.19 -8.74 7.48
C ALA A 39 56.84 -7.71 8.59
N ALA A 40 55.56 -7.42 8.73
CA ALA A 40 55.02 -6.63 9.83
C ALA A 40 54.87 -7.50 11.07
N GLU A 41 55.22 -6.96 12.23
CA GLU A 41 54.99 -7.52 13.56
C GLU A 41 53.50 -7.77 13.83
N PRO A 42 53.16 -8.82 14.62
CA PRO A 42 51.78 -9.08 14.95
C PRO A 42 51.21 -7.98 15.84
N ALA A 43 49.98 -7.52 15.51
CA ALA A 43 49.24 -6.56 16.28
C ALA A 43 48.87 -7.10 17.67
N PRO A 44 48.85 -6.25 18.73
CA PRO A 44 48.44 -6.66 20.06
C PRO A 44 46.96 -7.11 20.08
N ALA A 45 46.70 -8.11 20.94
CA ALA A 45 45.32 -8.64 21.13
C ALA A 45 44.35 -7.55 21.59
N PRO A 46 43.08 -7.59 21.15
CA PRO A 46 42.08 -6.63 21.61
C PRO A 46 41.81 -6.77 23.11
N GLU A 47 41.68 -5.65 23.79
CA GLU A 47 41.22 -5.58 25.20
C GLU A 47 39.80 -6.16 25.33
N PRO A 48 39.53 -6.85 26.48
CA PRO A 48 38.18 -7.39 26.70
C PRO A 48 37.13 -6.28 26.80
N ALA A 49 35.99 -6.51 26.17
CA ALA A 49 34.85 -5.60 26.20
C ALA A 49 34.35 -5.35 27.64
N PRO A 50 33.89 -4.14 27.96
CA PRO A 50 33.29 -3.85 29.26
C PRO A 50 32.02 -4.67 29.48
N ALA A 51 31.81 -5.08 30.75
CA ALA A 51 30.66 -5.85 31.16
C ALA A 51 29.35 -5.06 30.89
N PRO A 52 28.26 -5.76 30.54
CA PRO A 52 26.97 -5.12 30.34
C PRO A 52 26.47 -4.47 31.62
N PRO A 53 25.72 -3.35 31.52
CA PRO A 53 25.14 -2.68 32.69
C PRO A 53 24.08 -3.59 33.36
N GLU A 54 24.06 -3.57 34.70
CA GLU A 54 23.05 -4.26 35.49
C GLU A 54 21.63 -3.84 35.08
N ALA A 55 20.73 -4.82 35.04
CA ALA A 55 19.34 -4.59 34.71
C ALA A 55 18.67 -3.63 35.68
N PRO A 56 17.80 -2.71 35.23
CA PRO A 56 17.08 -1.82 36.13
C PRO A 56 16.09 -2.59 37.01
N GLU A 57 16.03 -2.23 38.28
CA GLU A 57 15.08 -2.71 39.27
C GLU A 57 13.63 -2.64 38.73
N THR A 58 12.89 -3.69 38.97
CA THR A 58 11.48 -3.86 38.60
C THR A 58 10.62 -2.65 39.01
N ALA A 59 9.96 -2.05 38.04
CA ALA A 59 8.94 -1.04 38.24
C ALA A 59 7.73 -1.63 39.01
N PRO A 60 7.03 -0.83 39.84
CA PRO A 60 5.85 -1.27 40.56
C PRO A 60 4.70 -1.60 39.61
N ALA A 61 3.92 -2.62 39.96
CA ALA A 61 2.76 -3.10 39.19
C ALA A 61 1.73 -1.98 38.96
N PRO A 62 1.05 -1.98 37.81
CA PRO A 62 -0.03 -1.03 37.51
C PRO A 62 -1.22 -1.22 38.46
N PRO A 63 -1.98 -0.15 38.81
CA PRO A 63 -3.16 -0.25 39.66
C PRO A 63 -4.28 -1.05 38.96
N GLU A 64 -5.03 -1.80 39.77
CA GLU A 64 -6.22 -2.55 39.33
C GLU A 64 -7.24 -1.63 38.65
N PRO A 65 -7.93 -2.15 37.59
CA PRO A 65 -8.96 -1.38 36.91
C PRO A 65 -10.16 -1.10 37.81
N ALA A 66 -10.67 0.13 37.76
CA ALA A 66 -11.86 0.55 38.47
C ALA A 66 -13.10 -0.21 37.97
N PRO A 67 -14.12 -0.46 38.81
CA PRO A 67 -15.33 -1.18 38.45
C PRO A 67 -16.11 -0.42 37.37
N ALA A 68 -16.62 -1.18 36.41
CA ALA A 68 -17.42 -0.69 35.27
C ALA A 68 -18.67 0.08 35.76
N SER A 69 -18.93 1.22 35.13
CA SER A 69 -20.18 1.96 35.28
C SER A 69 -21.35 1.16 34.73
N PRO A 70 -22.56 1.28 35.29
CA PRO A 70 -23.74 0.55 34.82
C PRO A 70 -24.19 1.06 33.45
N GLU A 71 -24.59 0.12 32.60
CA GLU A 71 -25.21 0.36 31.29
C GLU A 71 -26.50 1.18 31.41
N PRO A 72 -26.81 2.08 30.47
CA PRO A 72 -28.09 2.75 30.39
C PRO A 72 -29.18 1.76 29.94
N PRO A 73 -30.46 1.95 30.35
CA PRO A 73 -31.55 1.05 30.02
C PRO A 73 -31.89 1.07 28.53
N GLU A 74 -32.19 -0.11 27.98
CA GLU A 74 -32.73 -0.30 26.62
C GLU A 74 -34.09 0.40 26.48
N ASP A 75 -34.22 1.25 25.47
CA ASP A 75 -35.47 1.84 25.07
C ASP A 75 -36.34 0.83 24.30
N GLU A 76 -37.52 0.50 24.83
CA GLU A 76 -38.57 -0.27 24.13
C GLU A 76 -39.15 0.55 22.95
N PRO A 77 -39.44 -0.11 21.80
CA PRO A 77 -40.09 0.57 20.68
C PRO A 77 -41.58 0.81 20.95
N PRO A 78 -42.18 1.95 20.53
CA PRO A 78 -43.59 2.23 20.71
C PRO A 78 -44.49 1.38 19.79
N PRO A 79 -45.75 1.13 20.21
CA PRO A 79 -46.69 0.24 19.52
C PRO A 79 -47.21 0.84 18.22
N GLY A 80 -47.44 -0.02 17.24
CA GLY A 80 -47.91 0.29 15.91
C GLY A 80 -49.29 0.95 15.85
N THR A 81 -49.43 1.87 14.90
CA THR A 81 -50.73 2.38 14.47
C THR A 81 -51.09 1.84 13.09
N ALA A 82 -52.31 1.35 13.01
CA ALA A 82 -52.95 0.69 11.89
C ALA A 82 -53.16 1.62 10.68
N ALA A 83 -53.11 1.02 9.49
CA ALA A 83 -53.59 1.62 8.24
C ALA A 83 -55.12 1.79 8.21
N PRO A 84 -55.64 2.72 7.46
CA PRO A 84 -57.00 2.58 6.92
C PRO A 84 -57.05 2.49 5.40
N ASP A 85 -58.01 1.70 4.98
CA ASP A 85 -58.58 1.29 3.74
C ASP A 85 -58.58 2.27 2.53
N GLU A 86 -58.42 1.63 1.35
CA GLU A 86 -58.86 2.16 0.06
C GLU A 86 -60.39 2.38 -0.01
N PRO A 87 -60.85 3.23 -0.93
CA PRO A 87 -61.77 2.69 -1.92
C PRO A 87 -61.52 3.08 -3.38
N ALA A 88 -61.92 2.13 -4.20
CA ALA A 88 -61.91 2.09 -5.64
C ALA A 88 -62.91 3.05 -6.32
N GLY A 89 -62.68 3.33 -7.58
CA GLY A 89 -63.61 3.83 -8.58
C GLY A 89 -62.99 4.90 -9.49
N GLY A 90 -62.70 4.68 -10.72
CA GLY A 90 -63.49 4.38 -11.85
C GLY A 90 -63.22 5.36 -12.99
N THR A 91 -62.80 4.82 -14.17
CA THR A 91 -63.14 5.23 -15.55
C THR A 91 -62.87 6.69 -15.98
N GLU A 92 -62.14 7.01 -17.04
CA GLU A 92 -62.40 6.83 -18.48
C GLU A 92 -61.27 7.44 -19.31
N ALA A 93 -61.12 6.92 -20.52
CA ALA A 93 -60.15 7.22 -21.56
C ALA A 93 -60.31 8.62 -22.17
N GLU A 94 -59.17 9.18 -22.62
CA GLU A 94 -59.05 9.91 -23.90
C GLU A 94 -57.59 10.11 -24.28
N THR A 95 -57.17 9.52 -25.36
CA THR A 95 -56.06 9.96 -26.24
C THR A 95 -56.68 10.85 -27.33
N PRO A 96 -56.05 11.85 -27.96
CA PRO A 96 -54.72 11.82 -28.51
C PRO A 96 -53.98 13.19 -28.51
N ALA A 97 -52.66 13.19 -28.74
CA ALA A 97 -51.97 13.99 -29.80
C ALA A 97 -50.46 13.81 -29.68
N GLU A 98 -49.89 13.39 -30.78
CA GLU A 98 -48.46 13.44 -31.05
C GLU A 98 -47.93 14.88 -30.96
N ASP A 99 -46.83 15.06 -30.19
CA ASP A 99 -45.85 16.08 -30.51
C ASP A 99 -44.49 15.53 -30.24
N SER A 100 -43.76 15.32 -31.38
CA SER A 100 -42.39 14.88 -31.42
C SER A 100 -41.50 16.02 -30.99
N ALA A 101 -41.05 16.00 -29.75
CA ALA A 101 -39.86 16.75 -29.34
C ALA A 101 -38.74 15.75 -29.06
N THR A 102 -37.84 15.60 -30.01
CA THR A 102 -36.50 15.05 -29.86
C THR A 102 -35.77 15.92 -28.85
N GLY A 103 -35.90 15.53 -27.58
CA GLY A 103 -34.94 15.95 -26.53
C GLY A 103 -33.76 15.02 -26.59
N GLU A 104 -32.64 15.50 -27.12
CA GLU A 104 -31.35 14.93 -26.79
C GLU A 104 -31.25 14.86 -25.26
N PRO A 105 -30.78 13.73 -24.68
CA PRO A 105 -30.45 13.74 -23.28
C PRO A 105 -29.34 14.79 -23.09
N GLU A 106 -29.69 15.91 -22.44
CA GLU A 106 -28.70 16.78 -21.83
C GLU A 106 -27.83 15.87 -20.96
N ALA A 107 -26.58 15.69 -21.37
CA ALA A 107 -25.56 15.13 -20.51
C ALA A 107 -25.60 15.97 -19.23
N GLU A 108 -26.00 15.35 -18.13
CA GLU A 108 -25.85 15.90 -16.79
C GLU A 108 -24.38 16.30 -16.69
N SER A 109 -24.11 17.60 -16.84
CA SER A 109 -22.78 18.13 -16.65
C SER A 109 -22.41 17.81 -15.21
N ALA A 110 -21.45 16.91 -15.02
CA ALA A 110 -20.85 16.67 -13.72
C ALA A 110 -20.52 18.05 -13.13
N GLU A 111 -21.15 18.41 -12.02
CA GLU A 111 -20.88 19.68 -11.35
C GLU A 111 -19.39 19.68 -11.01
N ALA A 112 -18.63 20.51 -11.71
CA ALA A 112 -17.22 20.71 -11.40
C ALA A 112 -17.15 21.11 -9.92
N LEU A 113 -16.43 20.33 -9.12
CA LEU A 113 -16.23 20.61 -7.70
C LEU A 113 -15.78 22.07 -7.54
N SER A 114 -16.59 22.85 -6.85
CA SER A 114 -16.25 24.24 -6.58
C SER A 114 -15.43 24.30 -5.28
N PHE A 115 -14.25 24.89 -5.34
CA PHE A 115 -13.51 25.28 -4.15
C PHE A 115 -14.27 26.39 -3.41
N PRO A 116 -14.17 26.48 -2.06
CA PRO A 116 -13.21 25.77 -1.21
C PRO A 116 -13.58 24.31 -0.93
N VAL A 117 -12.57 23.44 -0.79
CA VAL A 117 -12.71 22.03 -0.40
C VAL A 117 -11.99 21.80 0.92
N THR A 118 -12.64 21.11 1.84
CA THR A 118 -12.02 20.69 3.11
C THR A 118 -11.58 19.24 3.00
N ILE A 119 -10.28 19.00 3.19
CA ILE A 119 -9.67 17.68 3.27
C ILE A 119 -9.27 17.38 4.70
N SER A 120 -9.45 16.14 5.12
CA SER A 120 -9.06 15.66 6.44
C SER A 120 -8.28 14.36 6.31
N SER A 121 -7.13 14.29 6.97
CA SER A 121 -6.30 13.11 7.07
C SER A 121 -5.62 13.08 8.44
N ASP A 122 -4.80 12.07 8.73
CA ASP A 122 -3.99 12.02 9.94
C ASP A 122 -3.01 13.23 10.06
N GLY A 123 -2.73 13.91 8.94
CA GLY A 123 -1.96 15.17 8.88
C GLY A 123 -2.73 16.41 9.32
N GLY A 124 -4.02 16.27 9.67
CA GLY A 124 -4.88 17.38 10.08
C GLY A 124 -6.03 17.64 9.12
N THR A 125 -6.67 18.78 9.32
CA THR A 125 -7.76 19.26 8.47
C THR A 125 -7.35 20.57 7.81
N TRP A 126 -7.44 20.61 6.48
CA TRP A 126 -7.13 21.79 5.67
C TRP A 126 -8.31 22.19 4.83
N THR A 127 -8.53 23.50 4.71
CA THR A 127 -9.45 24.05 3.70
C THR A 127 -8.62 24.61 2.55
N LEU A 128 -8.74 24.01 1.40
CA LEU A 128 -8.12 24.46 0.16
C LEU A 128 -9.07 25.48 -0.49
N GLU A 129 -8.66 26.72 -0.55
CA GLU A 129 -9.48 27.83 -1.09
C GLU A 129 -9.59 27.80 -2.62
N SER A 130 -8.64 27.15 -3.28
CA SER A 130 -8.58 26.98 -4.74
C SER A 130 -7.94 25.65 -5.09
N GLN A 131 -8.11 25.22 -6.33
CA GLN A 131 -7.43 24.06 -6.87
C GLN A 131 -5.91 24.18 -6.74
N PRO A 132 -5.22 23.20 -6.13
CA PRO A 132 -3.77 23.19 -6.06
C PRO A 132 -3.12 23.24 -7.44
N GLN A 133 -2.14 24.13 -7.59
CA GLN A 133 -1.40 24.33 -8.84
C GLN A 133 0.04 23.84 -8.76
N ARG A 134 0.54 23.59 -7.56
CA ARG A 134 1.93 23.17 -7.30
C ARG A 134 1.96 22.05 -6.27
N ILE A 135 1.75 20.84 -6.75
CA ILE A 135 1.69 19.64 -5.92
C ILE A 135 3.08 19.00 -5.83
N VAL A 136 3.55 18.75 -4.61
CA VAL A 136 4.70 17.87 -4.36
C VAL A 136 4.17 16.54 -3.84
N SER A 137 4.49 15.44 -4.53
CA SER A 137 4.09 14.09 -4.14
C SER A 137 5.29 13.28 -3.66
N LEU A 138 5.30 12.93 -2.37
CA LEU A 138 6.32 12.08 -1.75
C LEU A 138 5.80 10.67 -1.49
N SER A 139 4.93 10.19 -2.37
CA SER A 139 4.35 8.85 -2.33
C SER A 139 4.19 8.33 -3.75
N PRO A 140 4.86 7.22 -4.10
CA PRO A 140 4.71 6.62 -5.43
C PRO A 140 3.26 6.28 -5.80
N THR A 141 2.48 5.76 -4.85
CA THR A 141 1.06 5.47 -5.08
C THR A 141 0.26 6.74 -5.36
N ALA A 142 0.47 7.79 -4.55
CA ALA A 142 -0.21 9.07 -4.77
C ALA A 142 0.19 9.69 -6.10
N THR A 143 1.46 9.60 -6.49
CA THR A 143 1.94 10.07 -7.80
C THR A 143 1.19 9.37 -8.93
N GLU A 144 1.08 8.04 -8.91
CA GLU A 144 0.33 7.30 -9.93
C GLU A 144 -1.14 7.71 -10.00
N ILE A 145 -1.77 7.90 -8.84
CA ILE A 145 -3.16 8.33 -8.75
C ILE A 145 -3.32 9.74 -9.35
N LEU A 146 -2.47 10.71 -8.94
CA LEU A 146 -2.52 12.08 -9.43
C LEU A 146 -2.42 12.16 -10.96
N PHE A 147 -1.54 11.38 -11.55
CA PHE A 147 -1.44 11.33 -13.00
C PHE A 147 -2.65 10.64 -13.66
N ALA A 148 -3.15 9.55 -13.08
CA ALA A 148 -4.29 8.81 -13.62
C ALA A 148 -5.59 9.62 -13.62
N ILE A 149 -5.80 10.46 -12.61
CA ILE A 149 -6.98 11.33 -12.52
C ILE A 149 -6.82 12.66 -13.29
N GLY A 150 -5.68 12.87 -13.96
CA GLY A 150 -5.44 14.09 -14.78
C GLY A 150 -4.82 15.27 -14.02
N ALA A 151 -4.47 15.12 -12.73
CA ALA A 151 -3.81 16.16 -11.93
C ALA A 151 -2.29 16.29 -12.21
N GLY A 152 -1.73 15.41 -13.06
CA GLY A 152 -0.31 15.39 -13.42
C GLY A 152 0.29 16.75 -13.80
N PRO A 153 -0.36 17.62 -14.60
CA PRO A 153 0.16 18.94 -14.94
C PRO A 153 0.44 19.85 -13.74
N HIS A 154 -0.15 19.59 -12.59
CA HIS A 154 0.05 20.34 -11.34
C HIS A 154 1.15 19.71 -10.46
N VAL A 155 1.64 18.51 -10.77
CA VAL A 155 2.71 17.87 -10.02
C VAL A 155 4.06 18.48 -10.42
N VAL A 156 4.66 19.25 -9.51
CA VAL A 156 5.92 19.96 -9.77
C VAL A 156 7.15 19.21 -9.31
N ALA A 157 7.00 18.28 -8.36
CA ALA A 157 8.07 17.42 -7.88
C ALA A 157 7.50 16.12 -7.29
N VAL A 158 8.28 15.04 -7.35
CA VAL A 158 7.96 13.75 -6.76
C VAL A 158 9.16 13.21 -6.00
N ASP A 159 8.97 12.18 -5.17
CA ASP A 159 10.09 11.49 -4.55
C ASP A 159 10.85 10.60 -5.56
N ASN A 160 12.05 10.17 -5.17
CA ASN A 160 12.94 9.36 -6.02
C ASN A 160 12.46 7.92 -6.28
N TRP A 161 11.38 7.48 -5.62
CA TRP A 161 10.70 6.21 -5.85
C TRP A 161 9.48 6.33 -6.75
N SER A 162 9.04 7.54 -7.06
CA SER A 162 7.92 7.81 -7.95
C SER A 162 8.37 7.77 -9.42
N THR A 163 8.61 6.56 -9.92
CA THR A 163 9.16 6.29 -11.27
C THR A 163 8.08 6.09 -12.34
N TYR A 164 6.81 6.10 -11.96
CA TYR A 164 5.67 5.92 -12.86
C TYR A 164 4.60 6.99 -12.58
N PRO A 165 3.94 7.52 -13.63
CA PRO A 165 4.23 7.26 -15.05
C PRO A 165 5.54 7.94 -15.51
N PRO A 166 6.07 7.60 -16.71
CA PRO A 166 7.34 8.17 -17.18
C PRO A 166 7.33 9.69 -17.38
N GLU A 167 6.14 10.32 -17.41
CA GLU A 167 5.95 11.77 -17.47
C GLU A 167 6.13 12.45 -16.11
N ALA A 168 6.17 11.71 -15.01
CA ALA A 168 6.38 12.27 -13.67
C ALA A 168 7.76 12.93 -13.60
N PRO A 169 7.87 14.13 -12.95
CA PRO A 169 9.16 14.80 -12.82
C PRO A 169 10.12 13.96 -11.97
N THR A 170 11.37 13.84 -12.44
CA THR A 170 12.42 13.14 -11.68
C THR A 170 13.08 14.12 -10.73
N THR A 171 13.10 13.83 -9.42
CA THR A 171 13.78 14.63 -8.40
C THR A 171 14.54 13.75 -7.41
N ASP A 172 15.39 14.37 -6.59
CA ASP A 172 16.14 13.71 -5.51
C ASP A 172 15.40 13.79 -4.16
N LEU A 173 14.11 14.17 -4.14
CA LEU A 173 13.31 14.20 -2.92
C LEU A 173 13.10 12.78 -2.40
N SER A 174 12.96 12.66 -1.09
CA SER A 174 12.71 11.37 -0.43
C SER A 174 11.44 11.42 0.40
N GLY A 175 10.55 10.44 0.24
CA GLY A 175 9.41 10.23 1.12
C GLY A 175 9.79 9.56 2.45
N PHE A 176 10.95 8.90 2.50
CA PHE A 176 11.46 8.22 3.70
C PHE A 176 12.32 9.13 4.60
N ASP A 177 13.10 10.01 3.99
CA ASP A 177 13.96 10.98 4.66
C ASP A 177 13.73 12.38 4.06
N PRO A 178 12.54 12.96 4.28
CA PRO A 178 12.14 14.20 3.66
C PRO A 178 12.93 15.40 4.23
N ASN A 179 13.28 16.33 3.34
CA ASN A 179 13.93 17.59 3.68
C ASN A 179 12.99 18.76 3.37
N ILE A 180 12.56 19.49 4.41
CA ILE A 180 11.59 20.59 4.29
C ILE A 180 12.12 21.70 3.37
N GLU A 181 13.40 22.07 3.45
CA GLU A 181 13.98 23.12 2.60
C GLU A 181 13.96 22.71 1.12
N ALA A 182 14.28 21.44 0.82
CA ALA A 182 14.23 20.93 -0.54
C ALA A 182 12.80 20.87 -1.09
N ILE A 183 11.81 20.51 -0.25
CA ILE A 183 10.40 20.48 -0.62
C ILE A 183 9.88 21.90 -0.88
N THR A 184 10.15 22.84 0.03
CA THR A 184 9.67 24.22 -0.07
C THR A 184 10.30 25.00 -1.21
N ALA A 185 11.47 24.59 -1.71
CA ALA A 185 12.07 25.17 -2.91
C ALA A 185 11.19 25.01 -4.17
N TYR A 186 10.26 24.05 -4.17
CA TYR A 186 9.27 23.87 -5.22
C TYR A 186 8.02 24.74 -5.03
N GLU A 187 7.95 25.55 -3.96
CA GLU A 187 6.82 26.45 -3.65
C GLU A 187 5.47 25.70 -3.71
N PRO A 188 5.30 24.58 -3.00
CA PRO A 188 4.07 23.79 -3.09
C PRO A 188 2.89 24.50 -2.43
N ASP A 189 1.71 24.34 -2.99
CA ASP A 189 0.42 24.68 -2.38
C ASP A 189 -0.34 23.43 -1.87
N LEU A 190 0.19 22.22 -2.15
CA LEU A 190 -0.20 20.96 -1.55
C LEU A 190 0.98 20.00 -1.53
N VAL A 191 1.22 19.34 -0.41
CA VAL A 191 2.16 18.22 -0.30
C VAL A 191 1.39 16.96 0.03
N VAL A 192 1.62 15.88 -0.75
CA VAL A 192 1.01 14.57 -0.54
C VAL A 192 2.08 13.59 -0.07
N ILE A 193 1.81 12.90 1.03
CA ILE A 193 2.75 11.95 1.66
C ILE A 193 2.02 10.65 2.04
N SER A 194 2.74 9.56 2.23
CA SER A 194 2.15 8.30 2.72
C SER A 194 2.16 8.18 4.25
N ASN A 195 3.10 8.83 4.91
CA ASN A 195 3.24 8.84 6.37
C ASN A 195 4.01 10.09 6.83
N ASP A 196 3.91 10.43 8.12
CA ASP A 196 4.61 11.58 8.69
C ASP A 196 6.03 11.19 9.12
N SER A 197 6.95 11.08 8.15
CA SER A 197 8.37 10.85 8.42
C SER A 197 9.04 12.14 8.89
N ASN A 198 9.88 12.02 9.93
CA ASN A 198 10.68 13.13 10.48
C ASN A 198 9.86 14.37 10.90
N GLU A 199 8.61 14.17 11.36
CA GLU A 199 7.72 15.26 11.76
C GLU A 199 7.46 16.29 10.63
N LEU A 200 7.46 15.82 9.38
CA LEU A 200 7.29 16.64 8.18
C LEU A 200 6.01 17.46 8.21
N VAL A 201 4.89 16.87 8.67
CA VAL A 201 3.60 17.54 8.79
C VAL A 201 3.72 18.79 9.65
N GLY A 202 4.36 18.67 10.84
CA GLY A 202 4.54 19.81 11.75
C GLY A 202 5.38 20.92 11.12
N GLY A 203 6.44 20.54 10.40
CA GLY A 203 7.32 21.50 9.74
C GLY A 203 6.65 22.25 8.59
N LEU A 204 5.89 21.58 7.73
CA LEU A 204 5.16 22.19 6.62
C LEU A 204 3.96 23.01 7.11
N THR A 205 3.24 22.54 8.13
CA THR A 205 2.15 23.29 8.78
C THR A 205 2.63 24.62 9.37
N ALA A 206 3.82 24.67 9.95
CA ALA A 206 4.42 25.90 10.46
C ALA A 206 4.72 26.94 9.35
N LEU A 207 4.72 26.50 8.09
CA LEU A 207 4.90 27.34 6.89
C LEU A 207 3.58 27.57 6.14
N ASP A 208 2.44 27.23 6.74
CA ASP A 208 1.10 27.30 6.15
C ASP A 208 0.97 26.48 4.84
N ILE A 209 1.73 25.41 4.69
CA ILE A 209 1.67 24.51 3.53
C ILE A 209 0.75 23.32 3.88
N PRO A 210 -0.35 23.13 3.14
CA PRO A 210 -1.26 21.98 3.32
C PRO A 210 -0.58 20.64 3.07
N VAL A 211 -0.84 19.69 3.96
CA VAL A 211 -0.33 18.31 3.84
C VAL A 211 -1.48 17.32 3.85
N LEU A 212 -1.56 16.49 2.83
CA LEU A 212 -2.48 15.35 2.76
C LEU A 212 -1.70 14.06 2.99
N ILE A 213 -2.03 13.33 4.05
CA ILE A 213 -1.54 11.97 4.27
C ILE A 213 -2.48 10.99 3.57
N SER A 214 -1.94 10.22 2.61
CA SER A 214 -2.60 9.12 1.91
C SER A 214 -1.90 7.82 2.28
N PRO A 215 -2.24 7.21 3.42
CA PRO A 215 -1.54 6.04 3.95
C PRO A 215 -1.91 4.77 3.18
N SER A 216 -1.15 3.69 3.41
CA SER A 216 -1.55 2.37 2.95
C SER A 216 -2.91 2.00 3.57
N PRO A 217 -3.90 1.63 2.76
CA PRO A 217 -5.19 1.18 3.25
C PRO A 217 -5.09 -0.24 3.84
N PHE A 218 -6.16 -0.66 4.52
CA PHE A 218 -6.25 -2.01 5.05
C PHE A 218 -6.81 -3.02 4.06
N ASP A 219 -7.53 -2.54 3.02
CA ASP A 219 -8.22 -3.36 2.04
C ASP A 219 -8.35 -2.67 0.67
N ILE A 220 -8.92 -3.38 -0.28
CA ILE A 220 -9.11 -2.90 -1.66
C ILE A 220 -10.04 -1.67 -1.70
N GLU A 221 -11.07 -1.62 -0.85
CA GLU A 221 -12.01 -0.49 -0.80
C GLU A 221 -11.29 0.79 -0.35
N GLY A 222 -10.37 0.68 0.62
CA GLY A 222 -9.52 1.79 1.02
C GLY A 222 -8.60 2.28 -0.11
N GLY A 223 -8.18 1.40 -1.03
CA GLY A 223 -7.46 1.78 -2.25
C GLY A 223 -8.30 2.70 -3.14
N TYR A 224 -9.57 2.35 -3.38
CA TYR A 224 -10.48 3.22 -4.13
C TYR A 224 -10.74 4.55 -3.42
N ALA A 225 -10.94 4.52 -2.10
CA ALA A 225 -11.11 5.74 -1.30
C ALA A 225 -9.88 6.67 -1.38
N SER A 226 -8.67 6.13 -1.52
CA SER A 226 -7.45 6.93 -1.73
C SER A 226 -7.51 7.69 -3.06
N VAL A 227 -7.98 7.04 -4.14
CA VAL A 227 -8.18 7.68 -5.46
C VAL A 227 -9.21 8.82 -5.34
N GLU A 228 -10.36 8.56 -4.72
CA GLU A 228 -11.44 9.53 -4.56
C GLU A 228 -11.02 10.72 -3.68
N THR A 229 -10.24 10.46 -2.62
CA THR A 229 -9.72 11.51 -1.72
C THR A 229 -8.75 12.44 -2.45
N LEU A 230 -7.82 11.89 -3.25
CA LEU A 230 -6.89 12.68 -4.05
C LEU A 230 -7.64 13.47 -5.13
N GLY A 231 -8.66 12.89 -5.76
CA GLY A 231 -9.51 13.60 -6.70
C GLY A 231 -10.22 14.79 -6.07
N LEU A 232 -10.81 14.61 -4.87
CA LEU A 232 -11.44 15.68 -4.12
C LEU A 232 -10.44 16.81 -3.78
N ALA A 233 -9.26 16.44 -3.27
CA ALA A 233 -8.23 17.39 -2.85
C ALA A 233 -7.68 18.23 -4.02
N THR A 234 -7.66 17.67 -5.22
CA THR A 234 -7.05 18.28 -6.40
C THR A 234 -8.06 18.86 -7.41
N GLY A 235 -9.37 18.71 -7.13
CA GLY A 235 -10.42 19.22 -8.01
C GLY A 235 -10.73 18.31 -9.21
N TYR A 236 -10.29 17.05 -9.18
CA TYR A 236 -10.49 16.02 -10.19
C TYR A 236 -11.40 14.89 -9.69
N ALA A 237 -12.45 15.24 -8.93
CA ALA A 237 -13.29 14.23 -8.30
C ALA A 237 -14.09 13.40 -9.31
N SER A 238 -14.48 13.97 -10.44
CA SER A 238 -15.18 13.25 -11.50
C SER A 238 -14.28 12.19 -12.14
N GLU A 239 -13.06 12.57 -12.49
CA GLU A 239 -12.04 11.70 -13.07
C GLU A 239 -11.60 10.63 -12.05
N ALA A 240 -11.50 10.99 -10.78
CA ALA A 240 -11.21 10.04 -9.72
C ALA A 240 -12.33 9.00 -9.55
N ALA A 241 -13.60 9.41 -9.67
CA ALA A 241 -14.73 8.48 -9.66
C ALA A 241 -14.72 7.55 -10.89
N GLU A 242 -14.31 8.02 -12.06
CA GLU A 242 -14.12 7.19 -13.24
C GLU A 242 -12.99 6.18 -13.04
N VAL A 243 -11.84 6.61 -12.52
CA VAL A 243 -10.68 5.74 -12.26
C VAL A 243 -11.03 4.69 -11.19
N SER A 244 -11.62 5.08 -10.05
CA SER A 244 -12.03 4.14 -9.01
C SER A 244 -13.10 3.18 -9.48
N GLY A 245 -14.06 3.64 -10.29
CA GLY A 245 -15.09 2.81 -10.93
C GLY A 245 -14.50 1.78 -11.89
N TRP A 246 -13.54 2.19 -12.71
CA TRP A 246 -12.80 1.29 -13.58
C TRP A 246 -12.01 0.24 -12.77
N MET A 247 -11.25 0.65 -11.75
CA MET A 247 -10.54 -0.29 -10.87
C MET A 247 -11.47 -1.31 -10.24
N ARG A 248 -12.63 -0.87 -9.72
CA ARG A 248 -13.66 -1.77 -9.14
C ARG A 248 -14.14 -2.80 -10.17
N SER A 249 -14.39 -2.37 -11.39
CA SER A 249 -14.86 -3.25 -12.46
C SER A 249 -13.83 -4.31 -12.85
N GLU A 250 -12.57 -3.89 -13.06
CA GLU A 250 -11.48 -4.80 -13.43
C GLU A 250 -11.18 -5.81 -12.31
N ILE A 251 -11.10 -5.34 -11.06
CA ILE A 251 -10.85 -6.23 -9.92
C ILE A 251 -12.03 -7.19 -9.71
N ALA A 252 -13.29 -6.72 -9.82
CA ALA A 252 -14.45 -7.60 -9.71
C ALA A 252 -14.48 -8.66 -10.81
N ALA A 253 -14.09 -8.31 -12.03
CA ALA A 253 -13.97 -9.26 -13.13
C ALA A 253 -12.88 -10.31 -12.85
N ALA A 254 -11.69 -9.88 -12.40
CA ALA A 254 -10.62 -10.80 -12.04
C ALA A 254 -11.01 -11.74 -10.88
N LEU A 255 -11.65 -11.21 -9.83
CA LEU A 255 -12.13 -12.02 -8.71
C LEU A 255 -13.20 -13.05 -9.12
N ALA A 256 -14.02 -12.74 -10.14
CA ALA A 256 -15.02 -13.68 -10.65
C ALA A 256 -14.38 -14.88 -11.39
N ASP A 257 -13.18 -14.69 -11.92
CA ASP A 257 -12.41 -15.72 -12.63
C ASP A 257 -11.47 -16.51 -11.67
N ALA A 258 -11.36 -16.08 -10.41
CA ALA A 258 -10.52 -16.76 -9.42
C ALA A 258 -11.04 -18.19 -9.14
N PRO A 259 -10.14 -19.18 -9.02
CA PRO A 259 -10.54 -20.55 -8.71
C PRO A 259 -11.17 -20.66 -7.31
N VAL A 260 -12.21 -21.49 -7.18
CA VAL A 260 -12.96 -21.68 -5.90
C VAL A 260 -12.24 -22.66 -4.96
N VAL A 261 -10.98 -22.98 -5.21
CA VAL A 261 -10.19 -23.92 -4.39
C VAL A 261 -9.24 -23.11 -3.54
N PRO A 262 -9.23 -23.29 -2.21
CA PRO A 262 -8.24 -22.64 -1.37
C PRO A 262 -6.84 -23.16 -1.74
N ILE A 263 -5.96 -22.26 -2.16
CA ILE A 263 -4.56 -22.54 -2.50
C ILE A 263 -3.72 -21.88 -1.41
N ARG A 264 -2.79 -22.65 -0.82
CA ARG A 264 -1.87 -22.11 0.18
C ARG A 264 -0.81 -21.27 -0.52
N ILE A 265 -0.67 -20.03 -0.05
CA ILE A 265 0.29 -19.06 -0.61
C ILE A 265 1.34 -18.65 0.42
N TYR A 266 2.52 -18.33 -0.09
CA TYR A 266 3.60 -17.66 0.63
C TYR A 266 4.09 -16.48 -0.20
N HIS A 267 4.01 -15.26 0.34
CA HIS A 267 4.62 -14.09 -0.26
C HIS A 267 5.90 -13.75 0.51
N GLU A 268 7.03 -13.85 -0.16
CA GLU A 268 8.33 -13.55 0.43
C GLU A 268 8.72 -12.09 0.12
N LEU A 269 8.97 -11.31 1.18
CA LEU A 269 9.36 -9.92 1.06
C LEU A 269 10.88 -9.72 0.98
N ASP A 270 11.64 -10.63 1.60
CA ASP A 270 13.12 -10.57 1.62
C ASP A 270 13.72 -11.95 1.95
N ASP A 271 15.08 -12.04 1.90
CA ASP A 271 15.85 -13.23 2.19
C ASP A 271 15.89 -13.63 3.68
N THR A 272 15.26 -12.85 4.54
CA THR A 272 15.05 -13.18 5.96
C THR A 272 13.66 -13.73 6.25
N HIS A 273 12.90 -14.01 5.20
CA HIS A 273 11.56 -14.64 5.22
C HIS A 273 10.48 -13.78 5.89
N PHE A 274 10.59 -12.45 5.83
CA PHE A 274 9.43 -11.62 6.12
C PHE A 274 8.35 -11.89 5.06
N SER A 275 7.10 -11.93 5.53
CA SER A 275 5.94 -12.21 4.69
C SER A 275 4.83 -11.19 4.94
N VAL A 276 3.70 -11.36 4.26
CA VAL A 276 2.49 -10.55 4.45
C VAL A 276 1.36 -11.45 4.93
N SER A 277 0.71 -11.11 6.03
CA SER A 277 -0.52 -11.78 6.50
C SER A 277 -1.77 -11.04 6.02
N SER A 278 -2.95 -11.63 6.23
CA SER A 278 -4.26 -11.03 5.93
C SER A 278 -4.52 -9.71 6.67
N ASN A 279 -3.69 -9.34 7.65
CA ASN A 279 -3.74 -8.04 8.34
C ASN A 279 -3.00 -6.92 7.58
N SER A 280 -2.41 -7.21 6.42
CA SER A 280 -1.81 -6.22 5.51
C SER A 280 -2.69 -5.95 4.30
N PHE A 281 -2.42 -4.87 3.57
CA PHE A 281 -3.12 -4.58 2.31
C PHE A 281 -2.99 -5.72 1.29
N LEU A 282 -1.77 -6.21 1.07
CA LEU A 282 -1.52 -7.33 0.15
C LEU A 282 -2.23 -8.59 0.60
N GLY A 283 -2.17 -8.90 1.91
CA GLY A 283 -2.88 -10.04 2.45
C GLY A 283 -4.40 -9.92 2.32
N ALA A 284 -4.97 -8.72 2.41
CA ALA A 284 -6.40 -8.50 2.14
C ALA A 284 -6.76 -8.77 0.67
N VAL A 285 -5.86 -8.47 -0.28
CA VAL A 285 -6.03 -8.86 -1.69
C VAL A 285 -6.05 -10.39 -1.82
N TYR A 286 -5.12 -11.10 -1.19
CA TYR A 286 -5.09 -12.56 -1.20
C TYR A 286 -6.32 -13.18 -0.55
N ALA A 287 -6.78 -12.62 0.57
CA ALA A 287 -8.01 -13.06 1.23
C ALA A 287 -9.24 -12.88 0.33
N ALA A 288 -9.33 -11.77 -0.42
CA ALA A 288 -10.40 -11.54 -1.39
C ALA A 288 -10.39 -12.56 -2.54
N LEU A 289 -9.23 -13.15 -2.85
CA LEU A 289 -9.06 -14.22 -3.83
C LEU A 289 -9.36 -15.62 -3.25
N GLY A 290 -9.66 -15.72 -1.96
CA GLY A 290 -9.99 -16.98 -1.29
C GLY A 290 -8.79 -17.90 -1.06
N THR A 291 -7.57 -17.37 -1.03
CA THR A 291 -6.36 -18.14 -0.75
C THR A 291 -6.19 -18.41 0.75
N GLU A 292 -5.41 -19.45 1.10
CA GLU A 292 -4.93 -19.70 2.45
C GLU A 292 -3.51 -19.10 2.59
N ASN A 293 -3.38 -18.03 3.35
CA ASN A 293 -2.08 -17.38 3.55
C ASN A 293 -1.34 -18.04 4.71
N ILE A 294 -0.20 -18.70 4.45
CA ILE A 294 0.56 -19.38 5.51
C ILE A 294 1.12 -18.42 6.57
N ALA A 295 1.20 -17.12 6.27
CA ALA A 295 1.68 -16.11 7.20
C ALA A 295 0.66 -15.74 8.29
N ASP A 296 -0.63 -16.10 8.13
CA ASP A 296 -1.69 -15.68 9.04
C ASP A 296 -1.51 -16.25 10.46
N GLU A 297 -1.15 -17.52 10.57
CA GLU A 297 -0.93 -18.15 11.88
C GLU A 297 0.33 -17.62 12.59
N ALA A 298 1.29 -17.09 11.84
CA ALA A 298 2.52 -16.53 12.40
C ALA A 298 2.38 -15.06 12.83
N ASP A 299 1.31 -14.38 12.42
CA ASP A 299 1.06 -12.96 12.73
C ASP A 299 0.28 -12.80 14.04
N ALA A 300 0.86 -13.29 15.13
CA ALA A 300 0.23 -13.28 16.46
C ALA A 300 -0.07 -11.86 16.97
N ASP A 301 0.72 -10.88 16.53
CA ASP A 301 0.59 -9.48 16.95
C ASP A 301 -0.35 -8.68 16.04
N GLY A 302 -0.79 -9.23 14.91
CA GLY A 302 -1.71 -8.61 13.97
C GLY A 302 -1.13 -7.42 13.20
N TYR A 303 0.20 -7.38 13.04
CA TYR A 303 0.87 -6.29 12.33
C TYR A 303 0.88 -6.43 10.81
N GLY A 304 0.54 -7.60 10.30
CA GLY A 304 0.48 -7.85 8.87
C GLY A 304 1.80 -8.28 8.23
N TYR A 305 2.93 -8.29 8.96
CA TYR A 305 4.25 -8.55 8.39
C TYR A 305 5.08 -9.47 9.30
N PRO A 306 4.68 -10.74 9.47
CA PRO A 306 5.42 -11.69 10.29
C PRO A 306 6.72 -12.13 9.61
N GLN A 307 7.73 -12.45 10.41
CA GLN A 307 8.92 -13.16 9.96
C GLN A 307 8.73 -14.66 10.19
N LEU A 308 8.86 -15.44 9.13
CA LEU A 308 8.74 -16.90 9.17
C LEU A 308 10.11 -17.56 9.33
N THR A 309 10.13 -18.86 9.64
CA THR A 309 11.35 -19.67 9.54
C THR A 309 11.25 -20.61 8.33
N GLU A 310 12.39 -21.06 7.81
CA GLU A 310 12.41 -22.04 6.71
C GLU A 310 11.65 -23.31 7.06
N GLU A 311 11.80 -23.81 8.30
CA GLU A 311 11.11 -25.01 8.76
C GLU A 311 9.59 -24.83 8.76
N TYR A 312 9.12 -23.64 9.17
CA TYR A 312 7.68 -23.33 9.15
C TYR A 312 7.15 -23.28 7.71
N ILE A 313 7.87 -22.64 6.79
CA ILE A 313 7.47 -22.54 5.38
C ILE A 313 7.39 -23.94 4.74
N ILE A 314 8.39 -24.79 5.01
CA ILE A 314 8.43 -26.17 4.51
C ILE A 314 7.27 -27.00 5.10
N GLU A 315 6.97 -26.87 6.41
CA GLU A 315 5.88 -27.60 7.07
C GLU A 315 4.50 -27.12 6.58
N ALA A 316 4.33 -25.82 6.36
CA ALA A 316 3.09 -25.23 5.83
C ALA A 316 2.84 -25.61 4.37
N ASP A 317 3.87 -26.04 3.63
CA ASP A 317 3.83 -26.55 2.26
C ASP A 317 2.99 -25.67 1.30
N PRO A 318 3.40 -24.42 1.02
CA PRO A 318 2.68 -23.55 0.10
C PRO A 318 2.64 -24.15 -1.32
N GLU A 319 1.52 -23.91 -2.03
CA GLU A 319 1.28 -24.33 -3.40
C GLU A 319 1.65 -23.24 -4.41
N LEU A 320 1.77 -21.99 -3.93
CA LEU A 320 2.26 -20.84 -4.69
C LEU A 320 3.21 -20.03 -3.81
N ILE A 321 4.40 -19.76 -4.33
CA ILE A 321 5.34 -18.79 -3.77
C ILE A 321 5.31 -17.53 -4.64
N ILE A 322 5.21 -16.36 -4.00
CA ILE A 322 5.20 -15.06 -4.68
C ILE A 322 6.42 -14.28 -4.22
N ILE A 323 7.21 -13.81 -5.17
CA ILE A 323 8.36 -12.92 -4.94
C ILE A 323 8.25 -11.72 -5.87
N THR A 324 9.02 -10.67 -5.59
CA THR A 324 9.05 -9.50 -6.46
C THR A 324 10.35 -9.43 -7.28
N ASP A 325 10.31 -8.70 -8.41
CA ASP A 325 11.48 -8.45 -9.26
C ASP A 325 12.50 -7.48 -8.65
N LEU A 326 12.20 -6.90 -7.48
CA LEU A 326 13.14 -6.07 -6.73
C LEU A 326 14.13 -6.90 -5.90
N LEU A 327 13.83 -8.17 -5.63
CA LEU A 327 14.70 -9.03 -4.83
C LEU A 327 16.01 -9.34 -5.57
N ALA A 328 17.09 -9.50 -4.80
CA ALA A 328 18.42 -9.76 -5.34
C ALA A 328 18.60 -11.22 -5.82
N TYR A 329 17.57 -12.04 -5.75
CA TYR A 329 17.54 -13.46 -6.12
C TYR A 329 16.32 -13.78 -6.98
N SER A 330 16.42 -14.84 -7.76
CA SER A 330 15.42 -15.27 -8.73
C SER A 330 14.54 -16.41 -8.20
N ALA A 331 13.51 -16.76 -8.97
CA ALA A 331 12.69 -17.96 -8.70
C ALA A 331 13.52 -19.24 -8.70
N GLU A 332 14.56 -19.34 -9.55
CA GLU A 332 15.48 -20.46 -9.59
C GLU A 332 16.33 -20.54 -8.33
N ASP A 333 16.74 -19.40 -7.76
CA ASP A 333 17.49 -19.36 -6.50
C ASP A 333 16.62 -19.81 -5.33
N VAL A 334 15.34 -19.41 -5.29
CA VAL A 334 14.36 -19.90 -4.30
C VAL A 334 14.18 -21.41 -4.44
N ALA A 335 14.01 -21.92 -5.66
CA ALA A 335 13.85 -23.34 -5.92
C ALA A 335 15.09 -24.17 -5.57
N ALA A 336 16.28 -23.56 -5.58
CA ALA A 336 17.55 -24.24 -5.26
C ALA A 336 17.89 -24.25 -3.76
N ARG A 337 17.06 -23.69 -2.90
CA ARG A 337 17.29 -23.68 -1.43
C ARG A 337 17.27 -25.09 -0.87
N PRO A 338 18.23 -25.44 0.02
CA PRO A 338 18.28 -26.78 0.62
C PRO A 338 17.00 -27.09 1.42
N GLY A 339 16.37 -28.25 1.17
CA GLY A 339 15.16 -28.70 1.84
C GLY A 339 13.86 -28.20 1.18
N TRP A 340 13.91 -27.22 0.28
CA TRP A 340 12.73 -26.67 -0.38
C TRP A 340 12.21 -27.55 -1.53
N GLU A 341 12.99 -28.56 -1.96
CA GLU A 341 12.58 -29.54 -2.96
C GLU A 341 11.33 -30.35 -2.57
N THR A 342 10.97 -30.33 -1.28
CA THR A 342 9.74 -30.97 -0.77
C THR A 342 8.51 -30.06 -0.83
N VAL A 343 8.70 -28.74 -0.94
CA VAL A 343 7.61 -27.75 -1.00
C VAL A 343 6.87 -27.89 -2.33
N THR A 344 5.55 -27.96 -2.25
CA THR A 344 4.68 -28.17 -3.41
C THR A 344 4.91 -27.10 -4.49
N ALA A 345 4.98 -25.82 -4.12
CA ALA A 345 5.25 -24.74 -5.07
C ALA A 345 6.59 -24.91 -5.81
N VAL A 346 7.64 -25.35 -5.12
CA VAL A 346 8.97 -25.59 -5.72
C VAL A 346 8.94 -26.80 -6.63
N ARG A 347 8.38 -27.90 -6.16
CA ARG A 347 8.29 -29.16 -6.94
C ARG A 347 7.51 -28.99 -8.24
N ASP A 348 6.42 -28.22 -8.18
CA ASP A 348 5.50 -28.04 -9.32
C ASP A 348 5.85 -26.79 -10.15
N GLY A 349 6.86 -26.00 -9.73
CA GLY A 349 7.36 -24.82 -10.44
C GLY A 349 6.46 -23.58 -10.29
N ASN A 350 5.65 -23.53 -9.24
CA ASN A 350 4.70 -22.44 -8.97
C ASN A 350 5.37 -21.31 -8.14
N ILE A 351 6.40 -20.68 -8.70
CA ILE A 351 7.06 -19.52 -8.11
C ILE A 351 6.78 -18.34 -9.02
N LEU A 352 5.90 -17.45 -8.60
CA LEU A 352 5.48 -16.27 -9.35
C LEU A 352 6.37 -15.08 -8.99
N VAL A 353 6.98 -14.48 -10.02
CA VAL A 353 7.69 -13.20 -9.88
C VAL A 353 6.76 -12.10 -10.34
N VAL A 354 6.44 -11.17 -9.43
CA VAL A 354 5.60 -10.00 -9.74
C VAL A 354 6.44 -8.72 -9.76
N ASN A 355 5.99 -7.72 -10.51
CA ASN A 355 6.63 -6.41 -10.47
C ASN A 355 6.41 -5.76 -9.10
N ALA A 356 7.50 -5.37 -8.43
CA ALA A 356 7.48 -4.83 -7.07
C ALA A 356 6.65 -3.55 -6.96
N ASP A 357 6.73 -2.68 -7.95
CA ASP A 357 5.96 -1.44 -7.97
C ASP A 357 4.45 -1.70 -8.01
N ILE A 358 4.02 -2.68 -8.82
CA ILE A 358 2.61 -3.05 -8.94
C ILE A 358 2.13 -3.74 -7.66
N ALA A 359 2.96 -4.60 -7.07
CA ALA A 359 2.64 -5.32 -5.84
C ALA A 359 2.58 -4.41 -4.60
N SER A 360 3.36 -3.33 -4.56
CA SER A 360 3.47 -2.47 -3.38
C SER A 360 2.57 -1.23 -3.40
N ARG A 361 1.70 -1.08 -4.41
CA ARG A 361 0.91 0.14 -4.62
C ARG A 361 -0.58 -0.16 -4.79
N TRP A 362 -1.42 0.58 -4.05
CA TRP A 362 -2.88 0.45 -4.04
C TRP A 362 -3.58 1.43 -4.99
N GLY A 363 -2.88 1.80 -6.07
CA GLY A 363 -3.33 2.76 -7.07
C GLY A 363 -3.88 2.11 -8.33
N PRO A 364 -3.90 2.85 -9.46
CA PRO A 364 -4.54 2.43 -10.72
C PRO A 364 -3.96 1.16 -11.34
N ARG A 365 -2.77 0.71 -10.93
CA ARG A 365 -2.17 -0.54 -11.41
C ARG A 365 -2.54 -1.78 -10.57
N LEU A 366 -3.27 -1.61 -9.47
CA LEU A 366 -3.72 -2.72 -8.62
C LEU A 366 -4.47 -3.81 -9.39
N PRO A 367 -5.37 -3.51 -10.38
CA PRO A 367 -6.02 -4.56 -11.16
C PRO A 367 -5.04 -5.49 -11.87
N GLN A 368 -3.87 -4.99 -12.32
CA GLN A 368 -2.84 -5.81 -12.97
C GLN A 368 -2.23 -6.82 -11.99
N PHE A 369 -1.99 -6.41 -10.75
CA PHE A 369 -1.52 -7.31 -9.69
C PHE A 369 -2.54 -8.41 -9.41
N VAL A 370 -3.82 -8.04 -9.19
CA VAL A 370 -4.91 -9.00 -8.94
C VAL A 370 -5.02 -10.01 -10.08
N THR A 371 -4.98 -9.53 -11.33
CA THR A 371 -5.03 -10.39 -12.51
C THR A 371 -3.87 -11.38 -12.57
N ALA A 372 -2.64 -10.93 -12.31
CA ALA A 372 -1.47 -11.81 -12.31
C ALA A 372 -1.57 -12.94 -11.27
N ILE A 373 -2.10 -12.62 -10.08
CA ILE A 373 -2.33 -13.64 -9.05
C ILE A 373 -3.44 -14.62 -9.49
N VAL A 374 -4.56 -14.13 -10.04
CA VAL A 374 -5.66 -14.99 -10.52
C VAL A 374 -5.18 -15.94 -11.61
N GLU A 375 -4.38 -15.47 -12.55
CA GLU A 375 -3.80 -16.31 -13.62
C GLU A 375 -2.92 -17.43 -13.04
N ALA A 376 -2.08 -17.11 -12.04
CA ALA A 376 -1.25 -18.10 -11.36
C ALA A 376 -2.10 -19.13 -10.60
N LEU A 377 -3.11 -18.68 -9.84
CA LEU A 377 -4.02 -19.57 -9.12
C LEU A 377 -4.82 -20.46 -10.07
N ALA A 378 -5.28 -19.92 -11.19
CA ALA A 378 -6.01 -20.69 -12.20
C ALA A 378 -5.13 -21.76 -12.87
N ALA A 379 -3.85 -21.44 -13.11
CA ALA A 379 -2.90 -22.42 -13.66
C ALA A 379 -2.67 -23.59 -12.68
N ILE A 380 -2.55 -23.31 -11.37
CA ILE A 380 -2.42 -24.33 -10.32
C ILE A 380 -3.67 -25.19 -10.24
N ALA A 381 -4.86 -24.57 -10.22
CA ALA A 381 -6.13 -25.29 -10.13
C ALA A 381 -6.43 -26.17 -11.35
N ALA A 382 -5.86 -25.86 -12.52
CA ALA A 382 -6.01 -26.64 -13.76
C ALA A 382 -4.97 -27.75 -13.91
N ALA A 383 -3.95 -27.80 -13.04
CA ALA A 383 -2.93 -28.84 -13.06
C ALA A 383 -3.54 -30.22 -12.75
N PRO A 384 -3.14 -31.31 -13.45
CA PRO A 384 -3.76 -32.63 -13.34
C PRO A 384 -3.48 -33.35 -12.00
#